data_e6c00e048dab7aebeb348de2343b47b5
#
_entry.id   e6c00e048dab7aebeb348de2343b47b5
#
_cell.length_a   1.000
_cell.length_b   1.000
_cell.length_c   1.000
_cell.angle_alpha   90.00
_cell.angle_beta   90.00
_cell.angle_gamma   90.00
#
_symmetry.space_group_name_H-M   'P 1'
#
loop_
_entity.id
_entity.type
_entity.pdbx_description
1 polymer ?
#
loop_
_entity_poly.entity_id
_entity_poly.type
_entity_poly.pdbx_seq_one_letter_code
_entity_poly.pdbx_strand_id
1 'polypeptide(L)'
;MHVTMVKKQLADGSPCNKCQQAEDLLKRRGLWDRIDEIVWAYEGQPDSPGMRLAAQHDVSLAPFFIVRDAAGALVYTSTLELIKQRLAPTLAAPTTAAPPAPALDEQRLAELRAELAGAEPAAIVDRVLDIYGQSAVIAFSGAEDVVLIDMAAKSGKKFSVLTLDTGRLHPETYRFIDKVRAHYGIEIRVLFPNAVAVEDLVRRKGLYSFYEEGHRECCGVRKLEPLTRGLRDFRAWISGQRRDQSPTRADVNALEIDGAHAGPDGPLLKSNPLAAWSLAQTWQYIRDNAVPYNELHDRGFISIGCEPCTRAIRPGEHERAGRWWWEESTKRECGLHR
;
A
#
# COMPACT_ATOMS: atom_id res chain seq x y z
N MET A 1 -16.84 21.47 -6.35
CA MET A 1 -16.29 21.22 -7.68
C MET A 1 -17.43 20.70 -8.54
N HIS A 2 -17.67 21.24 -9.73
CA HIS A 2 -18.69 20.82 -10.68
C HIS A 2 -18.02 20.39 -11.98
N VAL A 3 -18.32 19.20 -12.47
CA VAL A 3 -17.69 18.61 -13.66
C VAL A 3 -18.72 18.40 -14.76
N THR A 4 -18.58 19.14 -15.85
CA THR A 4 -19.40 18.99 -17.05
C THR A 4 -18.62 18.19 -18.10
N MET A 5 -19.20 17.09 -18.60
CA MET A 5 -18.65 16.34 -19.73
C MET A 5 -19.37 16.75 -21.02
N VAL A 6 -18.62 17.20 -22.02
CA VAL A 6 -19.19 17.48 -23.36
C VAL A 6 -18.94 16.26 -24.25
N LYS A 7 -20.05 15.65 -24.71
CA LYS A 7 -20.05 14.48 -25.61
C LYS A 7 -20.46 14.89 -27.01
N LYS A 8 -19.95 14.20 -28.03
CA LYS A 8 -20.31 14.43 -29.43
C LYS A 8 -21.21 13.30 -29.93
N GLN A 9 -22.28 13.69 -30.67
CA GLN A 9 -23.06 12.80 -31.51
C GLN A 9 -22.75 13.10 -32.97
N LEU A 10 -22.53 12.05 -33.77
CA LEU A 10 -22.21 12.18 -35.20
C LEU A 10 -23.45 12.52 -36.02
N ALA A 11 -23.26 12.97 -37.26
CA ALA A 11 -24.34 13.39 -38.13
C ALA A 11 -25.35 12.28 -38.46
N ASP A 12 -24.93 11.02 -38.43
CA ASP A 12 -25.77 9.84 -38.60
C ASP A 12 -26.55 9.42 -37.34
N GLY A 13 -26.42 10.19 -36.24
CA GLY A 13 -27.05 9.91 -34.95
C GLY A 13 -26.28 8.93 -34.06
N SER A 14 -25.17 8.37 -34.54
CA SER A 14 -24.35 7.44 -33.73
C SER A 14 -23.54 8.18 -32.67
N PRO A 15 -23.23 7.52 -31.53
CA PRO A 15 -22.34 8.10 -30.51
C PRO A 15 -20.90 8.14 -31.00
N CYS A 16 -20.16 9.18 -30.64
CA CYS A 16 -18.73 9.27 -30.92
C CYS A 16 -17.95 8.20 -30.11
N ASN A 17 -17.18 7.36 -30.81
CA ASN A 17 -16.40 6.28 -30.21
C ASN A 17 -15.48 6.75 -29.06
N LYS A 18 -14.81 7.90 -29.19
CA LYS A 18 -13.97 8.47 -28.14
C LYS A 18 -14.77 8.86 -26.90
N CYS A 19 -15.98 9.41 -27.11
CA CYS A 19 -16.88 9.74 -25.99
C CYS A 19 -17.36 8.48 -25.26
N GLN A 20 -17.65 7.40 -25.99
CA GLN A 20 -18.02 6.12 -25.40
C GLN A 20 -16.86 5.51 -24.60
N GLN A 21 -15.65 5.50 -25.17
CA GLN A 21 -14.44 5.01 -24.48
C GLN A 21 -14.15 5.79 -23.18
N ALA A 22 -14.35 7.10 -23.19
CA ALA A 22 -14.18 7.96 -22.02
C ALA A 22 -15.21 7.61 -20.92
N GLU A 23 -16.47 7.44 -21.30
CA GLU A 23 -17.55 7.04 -20.40
C GLU A 23 -17.27 5.66 -19.79
N ASP A 24 -16.91 4.67 -20.62
CA ASP A 24 -16.60 3.32 -20.17
C ASP A 24 -15.39 3.29 -19.23
N LEU A 25 -14.39 4.13 -19.48
CA LEU A 25 -13.24 4.27 -18.60
C LEU A 25 -13.63 4.84 -17.24
N LEU A 26 -14.46 5.88 -17.22
CA LEU A 26 -14.94 6.49 -15.97
C LEU A 26 -15.81 5.51 -15.17
N LYS A 27 -16.70 4.76 -15.83
CA LYS A 27 -17.54 3.74 -15.21
C LYS A 27 -16.70 2.60 -14.60
N ARG A 28 -15.74 2.05 -15.37
CA ARG A 28 -14.84 0.98 -14.87
C ARG A 28 -14.00 1.41 -13.69
N ARG A 29 -13.73 2.71 -13.55
CA ARG A 29 -12.97 3.26 -12.41
C ARG A 29 -13.85 3.75 -11.26
N GLY A 30 -15.16 3.57 -11.32
CA GLY A 30 -16.10 4.04 -10.30
C GLY A 30 -16.15 5.57 -10.17
N LEU A 31 -15.80 6.29 -11.25
CA LEU A 31 -15.72 7.77 -11.25
C LEU A 31 -16.88 8.42 -12.01
N TRP A 32 -17.83 7.63 -12.52
CA TRP A 32 -18.94 8.15 -13.30
C TRP A 32 -19.84 9.11 -12.52
N ASP A 33 -20.10 8.81 -11.25
CA ASP A 33 -20.90 9.65 -10.35
C ASP A 33 -20.24 10.98 -9.97
N ARG A 34 -19.00 11.19 -10.42
CA ARG A 34 -18.27 12.47 -10.27
C ARG A 34 -18.48 13.41 -11.46
N ILE A 35 -19.24 12.99 -12.47
CA ILE A 35 -19.68 13.82 -13.59
C ILE A 35 -21.05 14.40 -13.25
N ASP A 36 -21.10 15.69 -12.96
CA ASP A 36 -22.32 16.37 -12.50
C ASP A 36 -23.27 16.69 -13.67
N GLU A 37 -22.72 16.89 -14.90
CA GLU A 37 -23.52 17.29 -16.05
C GLU A 37 -22.96 16.71 -17.35
N ILE A 38 -23.87 16.32 -18.27
CA ILE A 38 -23.53 15.88 -19.63
C ILE A 38 -24.18 16.83 -20.64
N VAL A 39 -23.35 17.44 -21.49
CA VAL A 39 -23.80 18.35 -22.55
C VAL A 39 -23.46 17.75 -23.91
N TRP A 40 -24.42 17.79 -24.83
CA TRP A 40 -24.26 17.21 -26.16
C TRP A 40 -23.85 18.25 -27.20
N ALA A 41 -22.84 17.91 -27.98
CA ALA A 41 -22.45 18.59 -29.22
C ALA A 41 -22.92 17.74 -30.41
N TYR A 42 -23.77 18.31 -31.26
CA TYR A 42 -24.28 17.60 -32.42
C TYR A 42 -23.49 18.02 -33.67
N GLU A 43 -22.96 17.03 -34.39
CA GLU A 43 -22.18 17.25 -35.58
C GLU A 43 -23.08 17.91 -36.68
N GLY A 44 -22.57 18.96 -37.30
CA GLY A 44 -23.35 19.75 -38.28
C GLY A 44 -24.31 20.78 -37.68
N GLN A 45 -24.41 20.89 -36.34
CA GLN A 45 -25.24 21.86 -35.63
C GLN A 45 -24.40 22.80 -34.76
N PRO A 46 -23.84 23.88 -35.33
CA PRO A 46 -22.91 24.77 -34.60
C PRO A 46 -23.54 25.45 -33.39
N ASP A 47 -24.87 25.59 -33.38
CA ASP A 47 -25.63 26.22 -32.29
C ASP A 47 -26.04 25.24 -31.17
N SER A 48 -25.67 23.96 -31.29
CA SER A 48 -25.94 22.99 -30.20
C SER A 48 -25.18 23.35 -28.92
N PRO A 49 -25.74 23.03 -27.72
CA PRO A 49 -25.15 23.45 -26.46
C PRO A 49 -23.66 23.05 -26.30
N GLY A 50 -23.31 21.84 -26.68
CA GLY A 50 -21.93 21.35 -26.61
C GLY A 50 -21.00 22.04 -27.64
N MET A 51 -21.50 22.40 -28.82
CA MET A 51 -20.71 23.14 -29.82
C MET A 51 -20.44 24.58 -29.36
N ARG A 52 -21.43 25.23 -28.71
CA ARG A 52 -21.22 26.56 -28.12
C ARG A 52 -20.17 26.52 -27.01
N LEU A 53 -20.21 25.51 -26.13
CA LEU A 53 -19.18 25.32 -25.12
C LEU A 53 -17.81 25.05 -25.73
N ALA A 54 -17.74 24.25 -26.79
CA ALA A 54 -16.50 23.99 -27.52
C ALA A 54 -15.90 25.28 -28.07
N ALA A 55 -16.73 26.13 -28.72
CA ALA A 55 -16.31 27.43 -29.22
C ALA A 55 -15.88 28.40 -28.11
N GLN A 56 -16.66 28.45 -27.01
CA GLN A 56 -16.34 29.30 -25.86
C GLN A 56 -14.97 28.98 -25.21
N HIS A 57 -14.55 27.73 -25.27
CA HIS A 57 -13.32 27.25 -24.62
C HIS A 57 -12.20 26.91 -25.62
N ASP A 58 -12.37 27.26 -26.90
CA ASP A 58 -11.43 26.99 -28.00
C ASP A 58 -11.04 25.50 -28.11
N VAL A 59 -12.03 24.61 -27.99
CA VAL A 59 -11.84 23.16 -28.05
C VAL A 59 -12.49 22.60 -29.35
N SER A 60 -11.67 21.89 -30.13
CA SER A 60 -12.13 21.24 -31.38
C SER A 60 -12.39 19.74 -31.26
N LEU A 61 -12.05 19.14 -30.11
CA LEU A 61 -12.09 17.70 -29.89
C LEU A 61 -13.16 17.32 -28.83
N ALA A 62 -13.80 16.17 -29.03
CA ALA A 62 -14.68 15.55 -28.03
C ALA A 62 -14.21 14.12 -27.73
N PRO A 63 -14.40 13.63 -26.48
CA PRO A 63 -14.97 14.36 -25.35
C PRO A 63 -14.01 15.40 -24.80
N PHE A 64 -14.55 16.42 -24.15
CA PHE A 64 -13.81 17.29 -23.26
C PHE A 64 -14.61 17.56 -22.00
N PHE A 65 -13.93 18.06 -20.97
CA PHE A 65 -14.51 18.25 -19.66
C PHE A 65 -14.24 19.67 -19.16
N ILE A 66 -15.22 20.29 -18.54
CA ILE A 66 -15.12 21.59 -17.90
C ILE A 66 -15.26 21.36 -16.39
N VAL A 67 -14.22 21.69 -15.65
CA VAL A 67 -14.22 21.62 -14.17
C VAL A 67 -14.32 23.03 -13.63
N ARG A 68 -15.38 23.33 -12.87
CA ARG A 68 -15.58 24.60 -12.18
C ARG A 68 -15.40 24.43 -10.69
N ASP A 69 -14.57 25.26 -10.09
CA ASP A 69 -14.36 25.33 -8.64
C ASP A 69 -14.20 26.81 -8.19
N ALA A 70 -13.84 27.02 -6.92
CA ALA A 70 -13.65 28.37 -6.36
C ALA A 70 -12.52 29.18 -7.06
N ALA A 71 -11.60 28.50 -7.74
CA ALA A 71 -10.48 29.12 -8.46
C ALA A 71 -10.81 29.45 -9.93
N GLY A 72 -11.97 29.00 -10.44
CA GLY A 72 -12.40 29.27 -11.81
C GLY A 72 -12.81 28.02 -12.60
N ALA A 73 -12.73 28.10 -13.94
CA ALA A 73 -13.04 27.02 -14.86
C ALA A 73 -11.77 26.52 -15.56
N LEU A 74 -11.54 25.22 -15.53
CA LEU A 74 -10.44 24.55 -16.23
C LEU A 74 -11.01 23.53 -17.23
N VAL A 75 -10.38 23.42 -18.39
CA VAL A 75 -10.80 22.51 -19.47
C VAL A 75 -9.80 21.38 -19.64
N TYR A 76 -10.31 20.17 -19.75
CA TYR A 76 -9.53 18.94 -19.98
C TYR A 76 -10.00 18.27 -21.27
N THR A 77 -9.10 18.06 -22.20
CA THR A 77 -9.35 17.31 -23.45
C THR A 77 -8.91 15.84 -23.36
N SER A 78 -8.29 15.47 -22.24
CA SER A 78 -7.88 14.10 -21.92
C SER A 78 -8.60 13.58 -20.69
N THR A 79 -9.35 12.47 -20.84
CA THR A 79 -10.01 11.77 -19.72
C THR A 79 -9.01 11.30 -18.67
N LEU A 80 -7.82 10.82 -19.09
CA LEU A 80 -6.80 10.37 -18.16
C LEU A 80 -6.21 11.53 -17.34
N GLU A 81 -6.06 12.69 -17.97
CA GLU A 81 -5.54 13.87 -17.28
C GLU A 81 -6.56 14.44 -16.29
N LEU A 82 -7.85 14.50 -16.68
CA LEU A 82 -8.95 14.82 -15.77
C LEU A 82 -8.97 13.87 -14.57
N ILE A 83 -8.91 12.56 -14.82
CA ILE A 83 -8.87 11.56 -13.76
C ILE A 83 -7.69 11.83 -12.83
N LYS A 84 -6.48 11.98 -13.38
CA LYS A 84 -5.25 12.17 -12.59
C LYS A 84 -5.26 13.45 -11.77
N GLN A 85 -5.78 14.54 -12.31
CA GLN A 85 -5.66 15.87 -11.68
C GLN A 85 -6.88 16.27 -10.84
N ARG A 86 -8.08 15.71 -11.12
CA ARG A 86 -9.34 16.20 -10.53
C ARG A 86 -10.28 15.11 -10.01
N LEU A 87 -10.40 13.96 -10.70
CA LEU A 87 -11.37 12.92 -10.36
C LEU A 87 -10.75 11.75 -9.62
N ALA A 88 -9.51 11.35 -9.95
CA ALA A 88 -8.84 10.44 -9.05
C ALA A 88 -8.98 11.05 -7.68
N PRO A 89 -9.40 10.27 -6.66
CA PRO A 89 -9.03 10.68 -5.34
C PRO A 89 -7.53 10.94 -5.50
N THR A 90 -7.08 12.18 -5.34
CA THR A 90 -5.76 12.39 -4.80
C THR A 90 -5.67 11.25 -3.82
N LEU A 91 -4.61 10.43 -3.86
CA LEU A 91 -4.27 9.63 -2.70
C LEU A 91 -4.13 10.68 -1.61
N ALA A 92 -5.29 11.12 -1.13
CA ALA A 92 -5.41 12.08 -0.09
C ALA A 92 -4.75 11.38 1.06
N ALA A 93 -3.68 11.91 1.51
CA ALA A 93 -3.38 11.85 2.92
C ALA A 93 -4.75 11.93 3.63
N PRO A 94 -5.09 11.01 4.53
CA PRO A 94 -6.43 10.84 5.06
C PRO A 94 -6.99 12.20 5.51
N THR A 95 -7.92 12.75 4.72
CA THR A 95 -8.57 14.03 4.95
C THR A 95 -9.75 13.81 5.89
N THR A 96 -9.44 13.47 7.08
CA THR A 96 -10.06 13.94 8.32
C THR A 96 -8.90 14.01 9.29
N ALA A 97 -8.41 15.23 9.53
CA ALA A 97 -7.48 15.46 10.61
C ALA A 97 -8.16 14.96 11.89
N ALA A 98 -7.90 13.70 12.25
CA ALA A 98 -7.92 13.35 13.66
C ALA A 98 -7.07 14.44 14.36
N PRO A 99 -7.45 14.90 15.55
CA PRO A 99 -6.63 15.85 16.28
C PRO A 99 -5.18 15.36 16.22
N PRO A 100 -4.20 16.24 16.03
CA PRO A 100 -2.82 15.84 15.85
C PRO A 100 -2.48 14.87 16.98
N ALA A 101 -2.10 13.64 16.64
CA ALA A 101 -1.66 12.67 17.63
C ALA A 101 -0.55 13.35 18.44
N PRO A 102 -0.53 13.20 19.77
CA PRO A 102 0.50 13.82 20.61
C PRO A 102 1.88 13.45 20.07
N ALA A 103 2.79 14.43 20.08
CA ALA A 103 4.16 14.22 19.62
C ALA A 103 4.75 12.96 20.29
N LEU A 104 5.36 12.11 19.50
CA LEU A 104 6.01 10.90 20.00
C LEU A 104 7.42 11.24 20.46
N ASP A 105 7.64 11.14 21.74
CA ASP A 105 8.95 11.26 22.39
C ASP A 105 9.17 10.06 23.34
N GLU A 106 10.32 10.00 23.98
CA GLU A 106 10.68 8.92 24.91
C GLU A 106 9.73 8.85 26.12
N GLN A 107 9.24 10.00 26.61
CA GLN A 107 8.28 10.04 27.72
C GLN A 107 6.96 9.40 27.29
N ARG A 108 6.43 9.80 26.15
CA ARG A 108 5.18 9.26 25.62
C ARG A 108 5.31 7.76 25.30
N LEU A 109 6.46 7.34 24.77
CA LEU A 109 6.73 5.93 24.54
C LEU A 109 6.75 5.14 25.87
N ALA A 110 7.38 5.69 26.92
CA ALA A 110 7.42 5.06 28.24
C ALA A 110 6.02 4.91 28.85
N GLU A 111 5.16 5.93 28.72
CA GLU A 111 3.77 5.87 29.17
C GLU A 111 2.99 4.77 28.45
N LEU A 112 3.11 4.69 27.12
CA LEU A 112 2.43 3.66 26.31
C LEU A 112 2.94 2.25 26.64
N ARG A 113 4.24 2.10 26.88
CA ARG A 113 4.82 0.82 27.30
C ARG A 113 4.30 0.39 28.68
N ALA A 114 4.16 1.32 29.59
CA ALA A 114 3.60 1.04 30.92
C ALA A 114 2.10 0.67 30.84
N GLU A 115 1.34 1.40 30.05
CA GLU A 115 -0.09 1.15 29.80
C GLU A 115 -0.33 -0.25 29.22
N LEU A 116 0.51 -0.65 28.27
CA LEU A 116 0.36 -1.91 27.51
C LEU A 116 1.25 -3.06 28.03
N ALA A 117 1.82 -2.91 29.22
CA ALA A 117 2.67 -3.95 29.81
C ALA A 117 1.85 -5.24 30.02
N GLY A 118 2.28 -6.34 29.38
CA GLY A 118 1.60 -7.64 29.47
C GLY A 118 0.27 -7.71 28.66
N ALA A 119 -0.05 -6.70 27.87
CA ALA A 119 -1.24 -6.71 27.05
C ALA A 119 -1.15 -7.75 25.91
N GLU A 120 -2.29 -8.37 25.59
CA GLU A 120 -2.41 -9.25 24.42
C GLU A 120 -2.25 -8.46 23.12
N PRO A 121 -1.74 -9.09 22.04
CA PRO A 121 -1.51 -8.42 20.76
C PRO A 121 -2.70 -7.65 20.22
N ALA A 122 -3.92 -8.19 20.34
CA ALA A 122 -5.14 -7.52 19.90
C ALA A 122 -5.38 -6.19 20.63
N ALA A 123 -5.09 -6.14 21.94
CA ALA A 123 -5.22 -4.91 22.73
C ALA A 123 -4.16 -3.87 22.34
N ILE A 124 -2.94 -4.31 21.98
CA ILE A 124 -1.89 -3.42 21.49
C ILE A 124 -2.30 -2.83 20.13
N VAL A 125 -2.79 -3.66 19.19
CA VAL A 125 -3.31 -3.19 17.89
C VAL A 125 -4.44 -2.20 18.10
N ASP A 126 -5.41 -2.55 18.93
CA ASP A 126 -6.59 -1.74 19.23
C ASP A 126 -6.18 -0.36 19.76
N ARG A 127 -5.25 -0.31 20.71
CA ARG A 127 -4.75 0.94 21.30
C ARG A 127 -3.97 1.81 20.31
N VAL A 128 -3.13 1.22 19.46
CA VAL A 128 -2.42 1.95 18.42
C VAL A 128 -3.41 2.56 17.43
N LEU A 129 -4.46 1.83 17.07
CA LEU A 129 -5.50 2.33 16.17
C LEU A 129 -6.39 3.39 16.84
N ASP A 130 -6.59 3.36 18.17
CA ASP A 130 -7.25 4.45 18.89
C ASP A 130 -6.50 5.77 18.79
N ILE A 131 -5.17 5.70 18.91
CA ILE A 131 -4.33 6.91 18.93
C ILE A 131 -4.15 7.47 17.52
N TYR A 132 -3.88 6.59 16.54
CA TYR A 132 -3.40 7.00 15.22
C TYR A 132 -4.43 6.79 14.09
N GLY A 133 -5.45 5.95 14.28
CA GLY A 133 -6.46 5.65 13.27
C GLY A 133 -5.82 5.28 11.93
N GLN A 134 -6.28 5.91 10.85
CA GLN A 134 -5.73 5.70 9.50
C GLN A 134 -4.29 6.22 9.31
N SER A 135 -3.74 7.01 10.27
CA SER A 135 -2.32 7.37 10.27
C SER A 135 -1.42 6.26 10.83
N ALA A 136 -1.99 5.15 11.30
CA ALA A 136 -1.29 3.90 11.53
C ALA A 136 -1.42 3.00 10.30
N VAL A 137 -0.32 2.34 9.91
CA VAL A 137 -0.29 1.43 8.77
C VAL A 137 0.27 0.06 9.18
N ILE A 138 -0.38 -1.01 8.74
CA ILE A 138 0.15 -2.37 8.87
C ILE A 138 1.02 -2.66 7.65
N ALA A 139 2.31 -2.96 7.88
CA ALA A 139 3.23 -3.35 6.83
C ALA A 139 3.08 -4.84 6.56
N PHE A 140 2.38 -5.18 5.49
CA PHE A 140 2.00 -6.55 5.13
C PHE A 140 3.04 -7.22 4.24
N SER A 141 3.61 -8.33 4.70
CA SER A 141 4.55 -9.17 3.93
C SER A 141 4.37 -10.67 4.15
N GLY A 142 3.81 -11.11 5.27
CA GLY A 142 3.73 -12.52 5.64
C GLY A 142 2.51 -12.86 6.50
N ALA A 143 2.50 -14.08 7.03
CA ALA A 143 1.40 -14.62 7.82
C ALA A 143 1.17 -13.83 9.12
N GLU A 144 2.24 -13.44 9.79
CA GLU A 144 2.18 -12.64 11.03
C GLU A 144 1.46 -11.30 10.80
N ASP A 145 1.72 -10.66 9.66
CA ASP A 145 1.11 -9.37 9.36
C ASP A 145 -0.38 -9.52 9.07
N VAL A 146 -0.81 -10.65 8.50
CA VAL A 146 -2.26 -10.91 8.27
C VAL A 146 -2.97 -11.23 9.59
N VAL A 147 -2.29 -11.82 10.58
CA VAL A 147 -2.82 -11.92 11.95
C VAL A 147 -3.13 -10.54 12.50
N LEU A 148 -2.24 -9.57 12.28
CA LEU A 148 -2.45 -8.18 12.72
C LEU A 148 -3.57 -7.48 11.94
N ILE A 149 -3.70 -7.77 10.64
CA ILE A 149 -4.83 -7.30 9.81
C ILE A 149 -6.15 -7.87 10.34
N ASP A 150 -6.18 -9.14 10.71
CA ASP A 150 -7.37 -9.79 11.30
C ASP A 150 -7.77 -9.15 12.63
N MET A 151 -6.81 -8.92 13.52
CA MET A 151 -7.05 -8.23 14.79
C MET A 151 -7.57 -6.79 14.56
N ALA A 152 -6.96 -6.06 13.62
CA ALA A 152 -7.39 -4.72 13.25
C ALA A 152 -8.81 -4.71 12.65
N ALA A 153 -9.13 -5.65 11.77
CA ALA A 153 -10.47 -5.77 11.18
C ALA A 153 -11.53 -6.07 12.26
N LYS A 154 -11.21 -6.96 13.21
CA LYS A 154 -12.11 -7.30 14.32
C LYS A 154 -12.34 -6.15 15.30
N SER A 155 -11.40 -5.21 15.40
CA SER A 155 -11.59 -4.00 16.23
C SER A 155 -12.67 -3.06 15.71
N GLY A 156 -13.08 -3.20 14.45
CA GLY A 156 -14.02 -2.32 13.78
C GLY A 156 -13.48 -0.90 13.50
N LYS A 157 -12.21 -0.65 13.82
CA LYS A 157 -11.55 0.64 13.60
C LYS A 157 -11.01 0.76 12.18
N LYS A 158 -10.85 2.00 11.70
CA LYS A 158 -10.21 2.26 10.42
C LYS A 158 -8.70 2.13 10.55
N PHE A 159 -8.07 1.46 9.61
CA PHE A 159 -6.62 1.29 9.52
C PHE A 159 -6.16 1.30 8.06
N SER A 160 -4.87 1.46 7.86
CA SER A 160 -4.24 1.41 6.54
C SER A 160 -3.37 0.16 6.43
N VAL A 161 -3.22 -0.35 5.21
CA VAL A 161 -2.32 -1.48 4.91
C VAL A 161 -1.44 -1.12 3.73
N LEU A 162 -0.14 -1.40 3.84
CA LEU A 162 0.79 -1.33 2.72
C LEU A 162 1.53 -2.65 2.53
N THR A 163 1.94 -2.92 1.30
CA THR A 163 2.83 -4.03 0.95
C THR A 163 3.85 -3.60 -0.09
N LEU A 164 4.96 -4.33 -0.18
CA LEU A 164 6.02 -4.06 -1.15
C LEU A 164 5.96 -5.08 -2.28
N ASP A 165 5.75 -4.62 -3.50
CA ASP A 165 6.07 -5.44 -4.68
C ASP A 165 7.49 -5.13 -5.14
N THR A 166 8.38 -6.05 -4.90
CA THR A 166 9.80 -5.93 -5.27
C THR A 166 10.06 -6.16 -6.76
N GLY A 167 9.03 -6.53 -7.54
CA GLY A 167 9.14 -7.04 -8.90
C GLY A 167 9.76 -8.43 -8.98
N ARG A 168 9.84 -9.16 -7.84
CA ARG A 168 10.43 -10.51 -7.74
C ARG A 168 9.70 -11.37 -6.70
N LEU A 169 8.42 -11.12 -6.45
CA LEU A 169 7.63 -11.95 -5.56
C LEU A 169 7.25 -13.27 -6.25
N HIS A 170 6.98 -14.29 -5.44
CA HIS A 170 6.37 -15.53 -5.94
C HIS A 170 4.97 -15.25 -6.52
N PRO A 171 4.53 -15.96 -7.57
CA PRO A 171 3.16 -15.89 -8.06
C PRO A 171 2.10 -16.12 -6.96
N GLU A 172 2.40 -17.02 -6.02
CA GLU A 172 1.58 -17.30 -4.84
C GLU A 172 1.42 -16.08 -3.95
N THR A 173 2.46 -15.26 -3.81
CA THR A 173 2.39 -14.03 -2.99
C THR A 173 1.47 -13.00 -3.61
N TYR A 174 1.45 -12.85 -4.94
CA TYR A 174 0.49 -11.96 -5.61
C TYR A 174 -0.94 -12.43 -5.38
N ARG A 175 -1.22 -13.73 -5.55
CA ARG A 175 -2.54 -14.32 -5.26
C ARG A 175 -2.94 -14.14 -3.80
N PHE A 176 -1.97 -14.27 -2.90
CA PHE A 176 -2.20 -14.09 -1.47
C PHE A 176 -2.56 -12.63 -1.11
N ILE A 177 -1.91 -11.64 -1.70
CA ILE A 177 -2.24 -10.21 -1.51
C ILE A 177 -3.70 -9.96 -1.93
N ASP A 178 -4.12 -10.44 -3.09
CA ASP A 178 -5.50 -10.30 -3.56
C ASP A 178 -6.50 -11.08 -2.68
N LYS A 179 -6.13 -12.27 -2.21
CA LYS A 179 -6.95 -13.06 -1.28
C LYS A 179 -7.20 -12.31 0.03
N VAL A 180 -6.16 -11.71 0.62
CA VAL A 180 -6.26 -10.91 1.85
C VAL A 180 -7.13 -9.67 1.62
N ARG A 181 -6.90 -8.94 0.52
CA ARG A 181 -7.70 -7.79 0.13
C ARG A 181 -9.19 -8.12 0.03
N ALA A 182 -9.52 -9.22 -0.64
CA ALA A 182 -10.91 -9.67 -0.82
C ALA A 182 -11.54 -10.18 0.47
N HIS A 183 -10.78 -10.92 1.29
CA HIS A 183 -11.28 -11.53 2.54
C HIS A 183 -11.71 -10.48 3.56
N TYR A 184 -10.92 -9.42 3.73
CA TYR A 184 -11.20 -8.35 4.70
C TYR A 184 -11.94 -7.15 4.08
N GLY A 185 -12.13 -7.10 2.77
CA GLY A 185 -12.76 -5.97 2.08
C GLY A 185 -11.96 -4.67 2.23
N ILE A 186 -10.63 -4.74 2.29
CA ILE A 186 -9.73 -3.62 2.55
C ILE A 186 -8.98 -3.17 1.29
N GLU A 187 -8.53 -1.92 1.30
CA GLU A 187 -7.56 -1.43 0.35
C GLU A 187 -6.14 -1.76 0.84
N ILE A 188 -5.30 -2.28 -0.05
CA ILE A 188 -3.88 -2.54 0.22
C ILE A 188 -3.06 -1.66 -0.74
N ARG A 189 -2.31 -0.71 -0.18
CA ARG A 189 -1.39 0.14 -0.93
C ARG A 189 -0.14 -0.67 -1.32
N VAL A 190 -0.02 -0.98 -2.61
CA VAL A 190 1.16 -1.68 -3.14
C VAL A 190 2.23 -0.67 -3.54
N LEU A 191 3.42 -0.80 -2.98
CA LEU A 191 4.56 0.07 -3.25
C LEU A 191 5.57 -0.65 -4.13
N PHE A 192 5.94 -0.01 -5.25
CA PHE A 192 6.91 -0.52 -6.21
C PHE A 192 8.25 0.22 -6.05
N PRO A 193 9.38 -0.44 -6.35
CA PRO A 193 10.68 0.24 -6.41
C PRO A 193 10.70 1.27 -7.54
N ASN A 194 11.57 2.28 -7.41
CA ASN A 194 11.80 3.23 -8.47
C ASN A 194 12.37 2.52 -9.72
N ALA A 195 11.68 2.63 -10.85
CA ALA A 195 12.04 1.92 -12.08
C ALA A 195 13.46 2.28 -12.55
N VAL A 196 13.83 3.56 -12.53
CA VAL A 196 15.15 4.04 -12.95
C VAL A 196 16.27 3.44 -12.08
N ALA A 197 16.04 3.37 -10.75
CA ALA A 197 17.01 2.77 -9.84
C ALA A 197 17.17 1.26 -10.06
N VAL A 198 16.08 0.58 -10.40
CA VAL A 198 16.12 -0.87 -10.74
C VAL A 198 16.84 -1.09 -12.06
N GLU A 199 16.56 -0.30 -13.08
CA GLU A 199 17.21 -0.38 -14.40
C GLU A 199 18.71 -0.11 -14.29
N ASP A 200 19.10 0.91 -13.50
CA ASP A 200 20.52 1.21 -13.26
C ASP A 200 21.24 0.07 -12.53
N LEU A 201 20.63 -0.48 -11.47
CA LEU A 201 21.19 -1.64 -10.77
C LEU A 201 21.40 -2.82 -11.72
N VAL A 202 20.38 -3.14 -12.54
CA VAL A 202 20.45 -4.27 -13.47
C VAL A 202 21.47 -4.02 -14.58
N ARG A 203 21.54 -2.79 -15.11
CA ARG A 203 22.53 -2.42 -16.14
C ARG A 203 23.97 -2.54 -15.62
N ARG A 204 24.23 -2.13 -14.37
CA ARG A 204 25.59 -2.17 -13.79
C ARG A 204 26.02 -3.58 -13.37
N LYS A 205 25.10 -4.36 -12.81
CA LYS A 205 25.43 -5.56 -12.04
C LYS A 205 24.70 -6.83 -12.51
N GLY A 206 23.76 -6.72 -13.46
CA GLY A 206 22.94 -7.83 -13.91
C GLY A 206 21.77 -8.17 -12.96
N LEU A 207 21.00 -9.18 -13.37
CA LEU A 207 19.77 -9.55 -12.67
C LEU A 207 19.98 -10.30 -11.36
N TYR A 208 21.12 -10.96 -11.18
CA TYR A 208 21.38 -11.90 -10.09
C TYR A 208 22.62 -11.58 -9.25
N SER A 209 23.13 -10.34 -9.32
CA SER A 209 24.31 -9.88 -8.58
C SER A 209 24.23 -10.11 -7.06
N PHE A 210 23.03 -10.22 -6.50
CA PHE A 210 22.82 -10.49 -5.07
C PHE A 210 23.30 -11.88 -4.62
N TYR A 211 23.51 -12.82 -5.54
CA TYR A 211 24.12 -14.10 -5.21
C TYR A 211 25.63 -13.99 -4.98
N GLU A 212 26.29 -13.08 -5.69
CA GLU A 212 27.75 -12.91 -5.67
C GLU A 212 28.17 -11.82 -4.68
N GLU A 213 27.47 -10.68 -4.70
CA GLU A 213 27.82 -9.48 -3.93
C GLU A 213 26.99 -9.33 -2.64
N GLY A 214 26.04 -10.24 -2.38
CA GLY A 214 25.10 -10.17 -1.28
C GLY A 214 23.85 -9.34 -1.61
N HIS A 215 22.82 -9.55 -0.81
CA HIS A 215 21.46 -9.06 -1.11
C HIS A 215 21.23 -7.58 -0.79
N ARG A 216 22.14 -6.91 -0.05
CA ARG A 216 21.89 -5.59 0.57
C ARG A 216 21.55 -4.49 -0.42
N GLU A 217 22.30 -4.36 -1.52
CA GLU A 217 22.04 -3.32 -2.51
C GLU A 217 20.70 -3.55 -3.23
N CYS A 218 20.43 -4.80 -3.62
CA CYS A 218 19.15 -5.17 -4.22
C CYS A 218 17.97 -4.88 -3.27
N CYS A 219 18.09 -5.22 -1.98
CA CYS A 219 17.09 -4.90 -0.97
C CYS A 219 16.97 -3.39 -0.72
N GLY A 220 18.08 -2.66 -0.76
CA GLY A 220 18.09 -1.19 -0.67
C GLY A 220 17.19 -0.54 -1.72
N VAL A 221 17.38 -0.92 -2.96
CA VAL A 221 16.59 -0.39 -4.09
C VAL A 221 15.15 -0.90 -4.10
N ARG A 222 14.94 -2.21 -3.82
CA ARG A 222 13.64 -2.86 -4.04
C ARG A 222 12.74 -2.91 -2.83
N LYS A 223 13.26 -2.62 -1.62
CA LYS A 223 12.50 -2.73 -0.37
C LYS A 223 12.65 -1.50 0.52
N LEU A 224 13.90 -1.11 0.87
CA LEU A 224 14.14 -0.05 1.84
C LEU A 224 13.65 1.30 1.32
N GLU A 225 14.00 1.68 0.08
CA GLU A 225 13.53 2.93 -0.51
C GLU A 225 12.00 2.99 -0.60
N PRO A 226 11.30 1.97 -1.18
CA PRO A 226 9.84 2.02 -1.24
C PRO A 226 9.17 2.07 0.13
N LEU A 227 9.68 1.32 1.13
CA LEU A 227 9.15 1.38 2.48
C LEU A 227 9.34 2.77 3.10
N THR A 228 10.55 3.32 3.04
CA THR A 228 10.85 4.66 3.57
C THR A 228 9.94 5.71 2.93
N ARG A 229 9.75 5.64 1.62
CA ARG A 229 8.85 6.54 0.89
C ARG A 229 7.38 6.35 1.30
N GLY A 230 6.96 5.10 1.50
CA GLY A 230 5.59 4.77 1.89
C GLY A 230 5.25 5.19 3.31
N LEU A 231 6.19 5.10 4.25
CA LEU A 231 5.98 5.44 5.66
C LEU A 231 5.92 6.95 5.93
N ARG A 232 6.39 7.79 5.01
CA ARG A 232 6.36 9.27 5.18
C ARG A 232 4.97 9.84 5.40
N ASP A 233 3.93 9.14 4.98
CA ASP A 233 2.54 9.59 5.10
C ASP A 233 1.90 9.16 6.44
N PHE A 234 2.61 8.39 7.27
CA PHE A 234 2.08 7.78 8.49
C PHE A 234 2.80 8.27 9.75
N ARG A 235 2.15 8.10 10.90
CA ARG A 235 2.67 8.42 12.23
C ARG A 235 3.01 7.18 13.06
N ALA A 236 2.44 6.05 12.69
CA ALA A 236 2.73 4.75 13.29
C ALA A 236 2.74 3.67 12.23
N TRP A 237 3.55 2.65 12.42
CA TRP A 237 3.48 1.43 11.62
C TRP A 237 3.53 0.19 12.49
N ILE A 238 2.79 -0.83 12.07
CA ILE A 238 2.62 -2.08 12.79
C ILE A 238 3.25 -3.19 11.96
N SER A 239 4.06 -4.03 12.59
CA SER A 239 4.73 -5.15 11.93
C SER A 239 4.59 -6.45 12.72
N GLY A 240 4.61 -7.57 12.02
CA GLY A 240 4.53 -8.92 12.59
C GLY A 240 5.87 -9.44 13.09
N GLN A 241 6.79 -8.58 13.57
CA GLN A 241 8.04 -9.03 14.12
C GLN A 241 7.85 -9.79 15.43
N ARG A 242 8.58 -10.91 15.59
CA ARG A 242 8.63 -11.73 16.79
C ARG A 242 10.10 -11.92 17.23
N ARG A 243 10.33 -12.01 18.52
CA ARG A 243 11.69 -12.22 19.05
C ARG A 243 12.28 -13.55 18.63
N ASP A 244 11.47 -14.59 18.52
CA ASP A 244 11.93 -15.95 18.17
C ASP A 244 12.23 -16.15 16.67
N GLN A 245 11.92 -15.16 15.82
CA GLN A 245 12.15 -15.27 14.37
C GLN A 245 13.65 -15.34 14.00
N SER A 246 14.52 -14.69 14.76
CA SER A 246 15.97 -14.78 14.58
C SER A 246 16.73 -14.21 15.80
N PRO A 247 18.00 -14.60 16.02
CA PRO A 247 18.83 -14.00 17.06
C PRO A 247 18.96 -12.48 16.94
N THR A 248 18.88 -11.93 15.72
CA THR A 248 18.95 -10.48 15.47
C THR A 248 17.69 -9.72 15.91
N ARG A 249 16.64 -10.44 16.33
CA ARG A 249 15.35 -9.89 16.79
C ARG A 249 15.09 -10.13 18.28
N ALA A 250 16.02 -10.69 18.99
CA ALA A 250 15.84 -11.05 20.41
C ALA A 250 15.39 -9.87 21.29
N ASP A 251 15.80 -8.64 20.93
CA ASP A 251 15.52 -7.42 21.70
C ASP A 251 14.33 -6.61 21.16
N VAL A 252 13.54 -7.17 20.21
CA VAL A 252 12.37 -6.46 19.65
C VAL A 252 11.35 -6.17 20.75
N ASN A 253 10.98 -4.90 20.88
CA ASN A 253 9.96 -4.45 21.81
C ASN A 253 8.60 -4.36 21.12
N ALA A 254 7.52 -4.53 21.90
CA ALA A 254 6.16 -4.38 21.38
C ALA A 254 5.89 -2.96 20.86
N LEU A 255 6.54 -1.96 21.45
CA LEU A 255 6.48 -0.56 21.03
C LEU A 255 7.89 0.05 21.07
N GLU A 256 8.25 0.78 20.02
CA GLU A 256 9.54 1.48 19.92
C GLU A 256 9.43 2.71 19.05
N ILE A 257 10.32 3.68 19.23
CA ILE A 257 10.51 4.76 18.26
C ILE A 257 11.31 4.19 17.09
N ASP A 258 10.80 4.38 15.86
CA ASP A 258 11.51 3.95 14.67
C ASP A 258 12.75 4.82 14.44
N GLY A 259 13.93 4.21 14.53
CA GLY A 259 15.20 4.92 14.33
C GLY A 259 15.60 5.08 12.87
N ALA A 260 14.90 4.41 11.93
CA ALA A 260 15.26 4.38 10.51
C ALA A 260 14.33 5.22 9.62
N HIS A 261 13.11 5.43 10.06
CA HIS A 261 12.08 6.12 9.27
C HIS A 261 11.46 7.27 10.05
N ALA A 262 10.99 8.28 9.31
CA ALA A 262 10.25 9.41 9.86
C ALA A 262 8.93 9.61 9.13
N GLY A 263 7.91 10.01 9.90
CA GLY A 263 6.60 10.41 9.40
C GLY A 263 6.52 11.91 9.12
N PRO A 264 5.28 12.42 8.89
CA PRO A 264 5.07 13.83 8.55
C PRO A 264 5.44 14.80 9.68
N ASP A 265 5.34 14.34 10.93
CA ASP A 265 5.56 15.18 12.13
C ASP A 265 6.83 14.78 12.91
N GLY A 266 7.71 13.96 12.35
CA GLY A 266 8.93 13.50 13.01
C GLY A 266 8.97 11.99 13.26
N PRO A 267 9.39 11.52 14.45
CA PRO A 267 9.55 10.10 14.74
C PRO A 267 8.26 9.30 14.57
N LEU A 268 8.40 8.07 14.03
CA LEU A 268 7.30 7.10 13.91
C LEU A 268 7.22 6.20 15.15
N LEU A 269 6.00 5.91 15.62
CA LEU A 269 5.80 4.76 16.48
C LEU A 269 5.92 3.48 15.65
N LYS A 270 6.83 2.59 16.02
CA LYS A 270 6.87 1.23 15.51
C LYS A 270 6.27 0.30 16.54
N SER A 271 5.24 -0.44 16.13
CA SER A 271 4.53 -1.39 16.97
C SER A 271 4.74 -2.81 16.45
N ASN A 272 5.16 -3.70 17.33
CA ASN A 272 5.36 -5.12 17.05
C ASN A 272 4.50 -5.94 18.04
N PRO A 273 3.17 -5.99 17.86
CA PRO A 273 2.28 -6.59 18.86
C PRO A 273 2.58 -8.07 19.14
N LEU A 274 3.10 -8.78 18.12
CA LEU A 274 3.46 -10.20 18.23
C LEU A 274 4.87 -10.44 18.81
N ALA A 275 5.57 -9.41 19.32
CA ALA A 275 6.96 -9.53 19.76
C ALA A 275 7.22 -10.68 20.72
N ALA A 276 6.27 -10.99 21.61
CA ALA A 276 6.37 -12.08 22.59
C ALA A 276 5.80 -13.42 22.11
N TRP A 277 5.15 -13.45 20.95
CA TRP A 277 4.53 -14.68 20.45
C TRP A 277 5.56 -15.63 19.83
N SER A 278 5.32 -16.92 20.00
CA SER A 278 6.02 -17.97 19.26
C SER A 278 5.39 -18.20 17.89
N LEU A 279 6.15 -18.87 17.02
CA LEU A 279 5.62 -19.34 15.72
C LEU A 279 4.38 -20.23 15.93
N ALA A 280 4.38 -21.07 16.95
CA ALA A 280 3.26 -21.96 17.26
C ALA A 280 1.99 -21.19 17.64
N GLN A 281 2.09 -20.14 18.45
CA GLN A 281 0.96 -19.26 18.80
C GLN A 281 0.42 -18.52 17.57
N THR A 282 1.30 -18.03 16.70
CA THR A 282 0.89 -17.38 15.43
C THR A 282 0.07 -18.35 14.58
N TRP A 283 0.53 -19.58 14.37
CA TRP A 283 -0.19 -20.57 13.58
C TRP A 283 -1.45 -21.08 14.28
N GLN A 284 -1.47 -21.12 15.62
CA GLN A 284 -2.69 -21.45 16.36
C GLN A 284 -3.76 -20.38 16.10
N TYR A 285 -3.41 -19.09 16.19
CA TYR A 285 -4.32 -18.00 15.90
C TYR A 285 -4.86 -18.07 14.46
N ILE A 286 -3.98 -18.32 13.47
CA ILE A 286 -4.37 -18.47 12.06
C ILE A 286 -5.43 -19.55 11.88
N ARG A 287 -5.25 -20.72 12.51
CA ARG A 287 -6.21 -21.84 12.43
C ARG A 287 -7.53 -21.51 13.12
N ASP A 288 -7.47 -21.01 14.35
CA ASP A 288 -8.65 -20.75 15.17
C ASP A 288 -9.55 -19.65 14.57
N ASN A 289 -8.96 -18.72 13.83
CA ASN A 289 -9.66 -17.58 13.24
C ASN A 289 -9.81 -17.68 11.71
N ALA A 290 -9.44 -18.80 11.09
CA ALA A 290 -9.48 -19.00 9.65
C ALA A 290 -8.79 -17.86 8.85
N VAL A 291 -7.69 -17.31 9.40
CA VAL A 291 -6.92 -16.24 8.77
C VAL A 291 -6.32 -16.73 7.46
N PRO A 292 -6.47 -16.02 6.34
CA PRO A 292 -5.85 -16.41 5.09
C PRO A 292 -4.32 -16.34 5.19
N TYR A 293 -3.64 -17.34 4.62
CA TYR A 293 -2.19 -17.40 4.54
C TYR A 293 -1.71 -17.79 3.14
N ASN A 294 -0.42 -17.61 2.88
CA ASN A 294 0.20 -17.94 1.60
C ASN A 294 0.38 -19.46 1.47
N GLU A 295 -0.10 -20.04 0.38
CA GLU A 295 -0.04 -21.49 0.11
C GLU A 295 1.38 -22.09 0.04
N LEU A 296 2.42 -21.24 -0.09
CA LEU A 296 3.81 -21.67 0.01
C LEU A 296 4.15 -22.27 1.39
N HIS A 297 3.44 -21.87 2.45
CA HIS A 297 3.63 -22.46 3.78
C HIS A 297 3.35 -23.95 3.79
N ASP A 298 2.34 -24.41 3.04
CA ASP A 298 2.00 -25.83 2.91
C ASP A 298 3.08 -26.62 2.17
N ARG A 299 3.98 -25.93 1.47
CA ARG A 299 5.13 -26.50 0.73
C ARG A 299 6.45 -26.34 1.47
N GLY A 300 6.41 -26.01 2.78
CA GLY A 300 7.59 -25.93 3.64
C GLY A 300 8.34 -24.58 3.60
N PHE A 301 7.74 -23.53 3.01
CA PHE A 301 8.28 -22.18 3.08
C PHE A 301 7.82 -21.51 4.38
N ILE A 302 8.64 -21.48 5.40
CA ILE A 302 8.24 -20.88 6.69
C ILE A 302 8.39 -19.36 6.68
N SER A 303 9.46 -18.83 6.09
CA SER A 303 9.67 -17.40 5.93
C SER A 303 9.74 -17.05 4.45
N ILE A 304 8.78 -16.28 3.95
CA ILE A 304 8.62 -15.99 2.52
C ILE A 304 9.12 -14.57 2.21
N GLY A 305 9.81 -14.42 1.09
CA GLY A 305 10.25 -13.14 0.54
C GLY A 305 10.27 -13.18 -0.98
N CYS A 306 11.25 -12.51 -1.61
CA CYS A 306 11.43 -12.60 -3.06
C CYS A 306 11.72 -14.05 -3.46
N GLU A 307 11.17 -14.48 -4.60
CA GLU A 307 11.34 -15.83 -5.13
C GLU A 307 12.81 -16.27 -5.19
N PRO A 308 13.75 -15.52 -5.81
CA PRO A 308 15.14 -15.95 -5.90
C PRO A 308 15.88 -15.91 -4.55
N CYS A 309 15.30 -15.33 -3.51
CA CYS A 309 15.90 -15.21 -2.19
C CYS A 309 15.25 -16.11 -1.14
N THR A 310 14.39 -17.03 -1.56
CA THR A 310 13.60 -17.87 -0.63
C THR A 310 13.52 -19.29 -1.13
N ARG A 311 13.82 -20.25 -0.25
CA ARG A 311 13.56 -21.68 -0.47
C ARG A 311 12.74 -22.27 0.66
N ALA A 312 12.12 -23.41 0.42
CA ALA A 312 11.59 -24.24 1.48
C ALA A 312 12.72 -24.68 2.44
N ILE A 313 12.38 -24.83 3.72
CA ILE A 313 13.32 -25.35 4.72
C ILE A 313 13.18 -26.85 4.86
N ARG A 314 14.23 -27.51 5.35
CA ARG A 314 14.22 -28.92 5.69
C ARG A 314 13.71 -29.09 7.14
N PRO A 315 13.16 -30.27 7.47
CA PRO A 315 12.81 -30.57 8.85
C PRO A 315 13.99 -30.34 9.80
N GLY A 316 13.77 -29.57 10.89
CA GLY A 316 14.81 -29.22 11.85
C GLY A 316 15.67 -28.00 11.52
N GLU A 317 15.52 -27.41 10.34
CA GLU A 317 16.14 -26.11 10.05
C GLU A 317 15.37 -24.96 10.77
N HIS A 318 16.11 -23.91 11.13
CA HIS A 318 15.52 -22.69 11.69
C HIS A 318 14.54 -22.04 10.68
N GLU A 319 13.45 -21.42 11.15
CA GLU A 319 12.38 -20.85 10.31
C GLU A 319 12.88 -19.93 9.19
N ARG A 320 13.97 -19.20 9.40
CA ARG A 320 14.58 -18.31 8.42
C ARG A 320 15.74 -18.91 7.64
N ALA A 321 16.04 -20.19 7.80
CA ALA A 321 17.14 -20.87 7.08
C ALA A 321 16.95 -20.82 5.54
N GLY A 322 15.72 -20.75 5.07
CA GLY A 322 15.39 -20.60 3.65
C GLY A 322 15.64 -19.22 3.06
N ARG A 323 15.93 -18.19 3.88
CA ARG A 323 16.17 -16.81 3.43
C ARG A 323 17.65 -16.58 3.19
N TRP A 324 18.01 -16.05 2.00
CA TRP A 324 19.41 -15.80 1.60
C TRP A 324 20.33 -16.96 2.02
N TRP A 325 19.95 -18.19 1.69
CA TRP A 325 20.59 -19.43 2.16
C TRP A 325 22.07 -19.56 1.77
N TRP A 326 22.52 -18.74 0.81
CA TRP A 326 23.92 -18.65 0.36
C TRP A 326 24.78 -17.70 1.21
N GLU A 327 24.16 -16.93 2.12
CA GLU A 327 24.87 -16.01 3.02
C GLU A 327 25.04 -16.61 4.43
N GLU A 328 25.98 -16.04 5.19
CA GLU A 328 26.12 -16.34 6.61
C GLU A 328 24.86 -15.98 7.42
N SER A 329 24.51 -16.77 8.40
CA SER A 329 23.28 -16.60 9.19
C SER A 329 23.14 -15.21 9.83
N THR A 330 24.24 -14.60 10.23
CA THR A 330 24.30 -13.25 10.84
C THR A 330 24.02 -12.11 9.84
N LYS A 331 24.07 -12.38 8.54
CA LYS A 331 23.85 -11.41 7.47
C LYS A 331 22.44 -11.48 6.85
N ARG A 332 21.62 -12.45 7.26
CA ARG A 332 20.31 -12.77 6.66
C ARG A 332 19.18 -11.84 7.11
N GLU A 333 19.40 -10.53 7.06
CA GLU A 333 18.37 -9.50 7.32
C GLU A 333 18.36 -8.46 6.23
N CYS A 334 17.15 -8.13 5.73
CA CYS A 334 16.98 -7.18 4.62
C CYS A 334 17.15 -5.70 5.02
N GLY A 335 17.27 -5.42 6.32
CA GLY A 335 17.40 -4.06 6.85
C GLY A 335 16.11 -3.25 6.97
N LEU A 336 14.93 -3.83 6.67
CA LEU A 336 13.63 -3.15 6.82
C LEU A 336 13.28 -2.77 8.27
N HIS A 337 13.91 -3.40 9.24
CA HIS A 337 13.57 -3.30 10.66
C HIS A 337 14.79 -2.92 11.51
N ARG A 338 15.68 -2.11 11.00
CA ARG A 338 16.86 -1.61 11.74
C ARG A 338 16.51 -0.44 12.61
#